data_12f59d49cfd7865246544c7174e0452e
#
_entry.id   12f59d49cfd7865246544c7174e0452e
#
_cell.length_a   1.000
_cell.length_b   1.000
_cell.length_c   1.000
_cell.angle_alpha   90.00
_cell.angle_beta   90.00
_cell.angle_gamma   90.00
#
_symmetry.space_group_name_H-M   'P 1'
#
loop_
_entity.id
_entity.type
_entity.pdbx_description
1 polymer ?
#
loop_
_entity_poly.entity_id
_entity_poly.type
_entity_poly.pdbx_seq_one_letter_code
_entity_poly.pdbx_strand_id
1 'polypeptide(L)'
;MKLKSILYMLMVLPFLWSCNNEDDVEEIFASGTWYILNYYGKANWDKRNGDPKYKATNAEGRKALEIITKFSLTFKPDGTLVGGMQNGEFIGTWQADGKDRTVHITINGNPNTSSAHNKEFIDALTNAEFYQGDSNVLQLAPEDKKSFIQFKHN
;
A
#
# COMPACT_ATOMS: atom_id res chain seq x y z
N MET A 1 5.14 23.27 60.97
CA MET A 1 3.90 22.61 60.56
C MET A 1 3.32 23.18 59.27
N LYS A 2 4.09 23.28 58.22
CA LYS A 2 3.57 23.70 56.87
C LYS A 2 4.28 23.01 55.74
N LEU A 3 4.74 21.78 55.95
CA LEU A 3 5.44 21.01 54.91
C LEU A 3 4.57 19.89 54.26
N LYS A 4 3.30 19.83 54.60
CA LYS A 4 2.40 18.76 54.08
C LYS A 4 1.54 19.16 52.90
N SER A 5 1.57 20.42 52.48
CA SER A 5 0.74 20.91 51.36
C SER A 5 1.47 21.00 50.00
N ILE A 6 2.76 20.77 49.97
CA ILE A 6 3.55 20.87 48.74
C ILE A 6 3.64 19.53 48.00
N LEU A 7 3.27 18.42 48.65
CA LEU A 7 3.42 17.08 48.08
C LEU A 7 2.26 16.65 47.20
N TYR A 8 1.16 17.39 47.17
CA TYR A 8 0.00 17.06 46.34
C TYR A 8 -0.08 17.78 44.99
N MET A 9 0.86 18.70 44.72
CA MET A 9 0.85 19.50 43.49
C MET A 9 1.76 18.93 42.39
N LEU A 10 2.34 17.75 42.61
CA LEU A 10 3.30 17.17 41.63
C LEU A 10 2.80 15.93 40.93
N MET A 11 1.48 15.65 40.95
CA MET A 11 0.92 14.43 40.40
C MET A 11 -0.22 14.64 39.38
N VAL A 12 -0.20 15.77 38.70
CA VAL A 12 -1.01 15.93 37.50
C VAL A 12 -0.05 16.25 36.35
N LEU A 13 0.77 15.27 36.02
CA LEU A 13 1.31 15.20 34.65
C LEU A 13 0.11 14.95 33.76
N PRO A 14 -0.27 15.87 32.87
CA PRO A 14 -1.20 15.53 31.83
C PRO A 14 -0.52 14.42 31.02
N PHE A 15 -1.08 13.23 31.08
CA PHE A 15 -0.87 12.26 30.03
C PHE A 15 -1.37 12.91 28.76
N LEU A 16 -0.48 13.63 28.08
CA LEU A 16 -0.65 13.98 26.69
C LEU A 16 -0.62 12.64 25.95
N TRP A 17 -1.78 12.02 25.86
CA TRP A 17 -2.04 11.04 24.84
C TRP A 17 -1.92 11.83 23.54
N SER A 18 -0.70 11.89 23.03
CA SER A 18 -0.47 12.22 21.67
C SER A 18 -1.25 11.18 20.88
N CYS A 19 -2.44 11.52 20.42
CA CYS A 19 -3.08 10.81 19.32
C CYS A 19 -2.12 10.98 18.14
N ASN A 20 -1.22 10.03 18.01
CA ASN A 20 -0.37 9.93 16.85
C ASN A 20 -1.30 9.49 15.71
N ASN A 21 -1.73 10.43 14.87
CA ASN A 21 -2.51 10.14 13.66
C ASN A 21 -1.62 9.57 12.54
N GLU A 22 -0.52 8.94 12.92
CA GLU A 22 0.44 8.31 12.03
C GLU A 22 0.05 6.85 11.83
N ASP A 23 0.00 6.41 10.58
CA ASP A 23 -0.30 5.02 10.24
C ASP A 23 0.84 4.12 10.71
N ASP A 24 0.50 2.93 11.23
CA ASP A 24 1.46 1.85 11.42
C ASP A 24 1.72 1.18 10.06
N VAL A 25 2.83 1.58 9.44
CA VAL A 25 3.18 1.09 8.09
C VAL A 25 3.50 -0.41 8.07
N GLU A 26 4.06 -0.97 9.15
CA GLU A 26 4.30 -2.42 9.22
C GLU A 26 2.99 -3.19 9.33
N GLU A 27 2.05 -2.74 10.14
CA GLU A 27 0.74 -3.36 10.27
C GLU A 27 -0.02 -3.35 8.93
N ILE A 28 0.09 -2.28 8.16
CA ILE A 28 -0.55 -2.18 6.85
C ILE A 28 0.20 -3.03 5.81
N PHE A 29 1.46 -2.74 5.54
CA PHE A 29 2.19 -3.33 4.42
C PHE A 29 2.60 -4.78 4.67
N ALA A 30 3.13 -5.10 5.85
CA ALA A 30 3.65 -6.42 6.19
C ALA A 30 2.59 -7.37 6.78
N SER A 31 1.32 -7.13 6.51
CA SER A 31 0.18 -7.92 7.01
C SER A 31 0.00 -9.27 6.30
N GLY A 32 0.84 -9.61 5.34
CA GLY A 32 0.79 -10.85 4.57
C GLY A 32 1.03 -10.63 3.08
N THR A 33 0.58 -11.58 2.28
CA THR A 33 0.68 -11.48 0.82
C THR A 33 -0.53 -10.74 0.26
N TRP A 34 -0.25 -9.71 -0.49
CA TRP A 34 -1.22 -8.90 -1.21
C TRP A 34 -1.44 -9.44 -2.62
N TYR A 35 -2.69 -9.44 -3.10
CA TYR A 35 -3.05 -9.81 -4.46
C TYR A 35 -3.77 -8.65 -5.14
N ILE A 36 -3.51 -8.43 -6.43
CA ILE A 36 -4.17 -7.36 -7.17
C ILE A 36 -5.67 -7.64 -7.24
N LEU A 37 -6.47 -6.65 -6.88
CA LEU A 37 -7.91 -6.64 -7.13
C LEU A 37 -8.22 -6.05 -8.52
N ASN A 38 -7.72 -4.85 -8.80
CA ASN A 38 -7.85 -4.18 -10.10
C ASN A 38 -6.97 -2.91 -10.14
N TYR A 39 -6.90 -2.32 -11.32
CA TYR A 39 -6.43 -0.96 -11.54
C TYR A 39 -7.63 -0.03 -11.71
N TYR A 40 -7.52 1.20 -11.22
CA TYR A 40 -8.59 2.18 -11.25
C TYR A 40 -8.09 3.48 -11.88
N GLY A 41 -8.87 4.02 -12.82
CA GLY A 41 -8.66 5.34 -13.40
C GLY A 41 -9.70 6.34 -12.93
N LYS A 42 -9.58 7.61 -13.35
CA LYS A 42 -10.48 8.69 -12.93
C LYS A 42 -10.70 8.70 -11.41
N ALA A 43 -9.62 8.48 -10.68
CA ALA A 43 -9.68 8.27 -9.24
C ALA A 43 -10.14 9.53 -8.50
N ASN A 44 -11.02 9.34 -7.52
CA ASN A 44 -11.20 10.27 -6.41
C ASN A 44 -10.46 9.68 -5.21
N TRP A 45 -9.24 10.15 -5.00
CA TRP A 45 -8.35 9.62 -3.97
C TRP A 45 -8.92 9.73 -2.57
N ASP A 46 -9.51 10.87 -2.23
CA ASP A 46 -10.07 11.09 -0.90
C ASP A 46 -11.28 10.20 -0.59
N LYS A 47 -12.03 9.82 -1.62
CA LYS A 47 -13.17 8.89 -1.52
C LYS A 47 -12.78 7.43 -1.74
N ARG A 48 -11.51 7.15 -2.01
CA ARG A 48 -10.98 5.80 -2.25
C ARG A 48 -11.70 5.04 -3.37
N ASN A 49 -12.15 5.74 -4.41
CA ASN A 49 -12.87 5.14 -5.53
C ASN A 49 -12.35 5.62 -6.89
N GLY A 50 -12.72 4.88 -7.92
CA GLY A 50 -12.37 5.17 -9.30
C GLY A 50 -13.06 4.20 -10.26
N ASP A 51 -12.87 4.41 -11.56
CA ASP A 51 -13.40 3.53 -12.60
C ASP A 51 -12.48 2.30 -12.75
N PRO A 52 -12.97 1.06 -12.57
CA PRO A 52 -12.16 -0.13 -12.74
C PRO A 52 -11.73 -0.28 -14.20
N LYS A 53 -10.43 -0.51 -14.42
CA LYS A 53 -9.87 -0.71 -15.75
C LYS A 53 -10.36 -1.99 -16.39
N TYR A 54 -10.35 -3.09 -15.64
CA TYR A 54 -10.80 -4.39 -16.11
C TYR A 54 -12.17 -4.70 -15.54
N LYS A 55 -13.14 -4.95 -16.42
CA LYS A 55 -14.53 -5.18 -16.04
C LYS A 55 -14.93 -6.62 -16.33
N ALA A 56 -15.51 -7.30 -15.35
CA ALA A 56 -16.01 -8.67 -15.51
C ALA A 56 -17.20 -8.77 -16.49
N THR A 57 -17.75 -7.65 -16.90
CA THR A 57 -18.91 -7.59 -17.85
C THR A 57 -18.54 -7.89 -19.30
N ASN A 58 -17.26 -7.84 -19.67
CA ASN A 58 -16.79 -8.16 -21.02
C ASN A 58 -15.71 -9.25 -21.01
N ALA A 59 -15.49 -9.89 -22.16
CA ALA A 59 -14.57 -11.02 -22.27
C ALA A 59 -13.11 -10.65 -22.03
N GLU A 60 -12.66 -9.48 -22.51
CA GLU A 60 -11.28 -9.01 -22.30
C GLU A 60 -11.02 -8.71 -20.83
N GLY A 61 -11.95 -8.04 -20.16
CA GLY A 61 -11.84 -7.74 -18.74
C GLY A 61 -11.79 -9.00 -17.88
N ARG A 62 -12.62 -10.02 -18.19
CA ARG A 62 -12.54 -11.30 -17.48
C ARG A 62 -11.19 -12.00 -17.63
N LYS A 63 -10.66 -12.05 -18.87
CA LYS A 63 -9.32 -12.63 -19.11
C LYS A 63 -8.21 -11.86 -18.38
N ALA A 64 -8.27 -10.54 -18.39
CA ALA A 64 -7.30 -9.72 -17.67
C ALA A 64 -7.38 -9.97 -16.16
N LEU A 65 -8.58 -10.02 -15.60
CA LEU A 65 -8.79 -10.30 -14.17
C LEU A 65 -8.29 -11.69 -13.77
N GLU A 66 -8.49 -12.73 -14.60
CA GLU A 66 -7.94 -14.07 -14.36
C GLU A 66 -6.41 -14.08 -14.28
N ILE A 67 -5.75 -13.15 -14.95
CA ILE A 67 -4.29 -13.01 -14.92
C ILE A 67 -3.84 -12.19 -13.73
N ILE A 68 -4.30 -10.95 -13.64
CA ILE A 68 -3.77 -9.99 -12.66
C ILE A 68 -4.11 -10.35 -11.21
N THR A 69 -5.25 -10.99 -10.95
CA THR A 69 -5.63 -11.40 -9.59
C THR A 69 -4.74 -12.51 -9.01
N LYS A 70 -3.88 -13.11 -9.82
CA LYS A 70 -2.84 -14.06 -9.39
C LYS A 70 -1.50 -13.36 -9.10
N PHE A 71 -1.34 -12.10 -9.46
CA PHE A 71 -0.15 -11.34 -9.14
C PHE A 71 -0.11 -11.06 -7.65
N SER A 72 1.05 -11.23 -7.06
CA SER A 72 1.23 -11.11 -5.63
C SER A 72 2.34 -10.13 -5.25
N LEU A 73 2.24 -9.61 -4.05
CA LEU A 73 3.23 -8.70 -3.48
C LEU A 73 3.33 -8.93 -1.98
N THR A 74 4.51 -9.22 -1.49
CA THR A 74 4.79 -9.41 -0.07
C THR A 74 5.84 -8.41 0.38
N PHE A 75 5.44 -7.50 1.24
CA PHE A 75 6.33 -6.55 1.91
C PHE A 75 6.85 -7.19 3.20
N LYS A 76 8.16 -7.10 3.41
CA LYS A 76 8.79 -7.63 4.62
C LYS A 76 9.20 -6.49 5.55
N PRO A 77 9.15 -6.69 6.87
CA PRO A 77 9.52 -5.66 7.85
C PRO A 77 10.95 -5.14 7.71
N ASP A 78 11.85 -5.93 7.10
CA ASP A 78 13.24 -5.55 6.86
C ASP A 78 13.44 -4.57 5.68
N GLY A 79 12.34 -4.12 5.03
CA GLY A 79 12.36 -3.21 3.89
C GLY A 79 12.55 -3.90 2.53
N THR A 80 12.57 -5.22 2.48
CA THR A 80 12.56 -5.99 1.23
C THR A 80 11.15 -6.32 0.78
N LEU A 81 10.96 -6.56 -0.51
CA LEU A 81 9.71 -7.07 -1.06
C LEU A 81 9.95 -8.17 -2.09
N VAL A 82 8.96 -9.03 -2.22
CA VAL A 82 8.92 -10.08 -3.25
C VAL A 82 7.58 -9.97 -3.97
N GLY A 83 7.60 -10.00 -5.30
CA GLY A 83 6.40 -10.01 -6.13
C GLY A 83 6.36 -11.18 -7.08
N GLY A 84 5.15 -11.71 -7.30
CA GLY A 84 4.86 -12.74 -8.29
C GLY A 84 4.01 -12.19 -9.43
N MET A 85 4.31 -12.60 -10.66
CA MET A 85 3.59 -12.21 -11.86
C MET A 85 3.62 -13.33 -12.91
N GLN A 86 3.10 -13.12 -14.10
CA GLN A 86 3.15 -14.15 -15.13
C GLN A 86 4.60 -14.54 -15.46
N ASN A 87 4.88 -15.84 -15.37
CA ASN A 87 6.16 -16.42 -15.76
C ASN A 87 7.38 -15.79 -15.07
N GLY A 88 7.24 -15.38 -13.81
CA GLY A 88 8.35 -14.85 -13.06
C GLY A 88 8.01 -14.24 -11.72
N GLU A 89 9.06 -14.00 -10.99
CA GLU A 89 9.07 -13.29 -9.72
C GLU A 89 10.03 -12.11 -9.82
N PHE A 90 9.89 -11.15 -8.94
CA PHE A 90 10.83 -10.06 -8.77
C PHE A 90 11.06 -9.79 -7.29
N ILE A 91 12.18 -9.18 -7.00
CA ILE A 91 12.54 -8.69 -5.67
C ILE A 91 12.76 -7.19 -5.73
N GLY A 92 12.64 -6.54 -4.59
CA GLY A 92 12.88 -5.12 -4.48
C GLY A 92 12.99 -4.67 -3.05
N THR A 93 12.91 -3.37 -2.86
CA THR A 93 12.90 -2.71 -1.58
C THR A 93 11.73 -1.73 -1.50
N TRP A 94 11.29 -1.44 -0.29
CA TRP A 94 10.22 -0.50 -0.03
C TRP A 94 10.48 0.34 1.21
N GLN A 95 9.93 1.53 1.21
CA GLN A 95 9.87 2.43 2.35
C GLN A 95 8.50 3.11 2.34
N ALA A 96 7.95 3.38 3.50
CA ALA A 96 6.72 4.14 3.63
C ALA A 96 6.81 5.07 4.85
N ASP A 97 6.15 6.22 4.75
CA ASP A 97 5.99 7.19 5.83
C ASP A 97 4.51 7.27 6.21
N GLY A 98 4.20 6.83 7.44
CA GLY A 98 2.83 6.79 7.95
C GLY A 98 2.23 8.16 8.23
N LYS A 99 3.04 9.19 8.44
CA LYS A 99 2.61 10.56 8.69
C LYS A 99 2.09 11.22 7.41
N ASP A 100 2.86 11.13 6.35
CA ASP A 100 2.53 11.76 5.06
C ASP A 100 1.83 10.80 4.09
N ARG A 101 1.74 9.52 4.45
CA ARG A 101 1.17 8.44 3.62
C ARG A 101 1.84 8.32 2.26
N THR A 102 3.15 8.44 2.27
CA THR A 102 3.99 8.24 1.09
C THR A 102 4.59 6.84 1.07
N VAL A 103 4.89 6.36 -0.11
CA VAL A 103 5.55 5.07 -0.33
C VAL A 103 6.57 5.21 -1.45
N HIS A 104 7.67 4.50 -1.32
CA HIS A 104 8.67 4.39 -2.39
C HIS A 104 9.04 2.93 -2.57
N ILE A 105 8.95 2.45 -3.81
CA ILE A 105 9.24 1.06 -4.17
C ILE A 105 10.31 1.06 -5.26
N THR A 106 11.35 0.28 -5.04
CA THR A 106 12.42 0.04 -6.02
C THR A 106 12.44 -1.43 -6.40
N ILE A 107 12.36 -1.73 -7.69
CA ILE A 107 12.46 -3.09 -8.20
C ILE A 107 13.91 -3.35 -8.59
N ASN A 108 14.47 -4.46 -8.11
CA ASN A 108 15.84 -4.85 -8.37
C ASN A 108 15.96 -5.74 -9.62
N GLY A 109 17.07 -5.60 -10.33
CA GLY A 109 17.36 -6.41 -11.52
C GLY A 109 16.46 -6.10 -12.72
N ASN A 110 16.26 -7.10 -13.56
CA ASN A 110 15.45 -7.01 -14.78
C ASN A 110 14.22 -7.94 -14.66
N PRO A 111 13.11 -7.47 -14.12
CA PRO A 111 11.89 -8.28 -14.05
C PRO A 111 11.37 -8.59 -15.46
N ASN A 112 10.67 -9.71 -15.61
CA ASN A 112 10.07 -10.09 -16.89
C ASN A 112 8.89 -9.18 -17.23
N THR A 113 9.12 -8.20 -18.10
CA THR A 113 8.10 -7.26 -18.59
C THR A 113 7.63 -7.57 -20.03
N SER A 114 7.80 -8.81 -20.49
CA SER A 114 7.39 -9.22 -21.84
C SER A 114 5.88 -9.20 -22.08
N SER A 115 5.07 -9.44 -21.04
CA SER A 115 3.63 -9.28 -21.09
C SER A 115 3.21 -7.87 -20.71
N ALA A 116 2.13 -7.36 -21.32
CA ALA A 116 1.58 -6.05 -21.00
C ALA A 116 1.15 -5.95 -19.52
N HIS A 117 0.59 -7.03 -18.96
CA HIS A 117 0.18 -7.06 -17.55
C HIS A 117 1.36 -7.02 -16.59
N ASN A 118 2.47 -7.73 -16.91
CA ASN A 118 3.68 -7.66 -16.11
C ASN A 118 4.26 -6.23 -16.12
N LYS A 119 4.35 -5.63 -17.31
CA LYS A 119 4.83 -4.27 -17.45
C LYS A 119 3.97 -3.27 -16.67
N GLU A 120 2.65 -3.38 -16.78
CA GLU A 120 1.70 -2.54 -16.05
C GLU A 120 1.89 -2.65 -14.53
N PHE A 121 2.12 -3.86 -14.04
CA PHE A 121 2.34 -4.10 -12.60
C PHE A 121 3.64 -3.45 -12.12
N ILE A 122 4.74 -3.69 -12.81
CA ILE A 122 6.03 -3.07 -12.48
C ILE A 122 5.95 -1.55 -12.55
N ASP A 123 5.33 -0.99 -13.59
CA ASP A 123 5.15 0.46 -13.75
C ASP A 123 4.30 1.04 -12.60
N ALA A 124 3.22 0.36 -12.20
CA ALA A 124 2.37 0.81 -11.10
C ALA A 124 3.11 0.83 -9.76
N LEU A 125 3.97 -0.15 -9.50
CA LEU A 125 4.78 -0.20 -8.29
C LEU A 125 5.88 0.86 -8.26
N THR A 126 6.62 1.00 -9.36
CA THR A 126 7.76 1.93 -9.44
C THR A 126 7.34 3.40 -9.49
N ASN A 127 6.13 3.69 -9.97
CA ASN A 127 5.55 5.04 -9.97
C ASN A 127 4.70 5.35 -8.73
N ALA A 128 4.56 4.43 -7.78
CA ALA A 128 3.82 4.66 -6.56
C ALA A 128 4.53 5.70 -5.67
N GLU A 129 3.80 6.74 -5.31
CA GLU A 129 4.24 7.84 -4.43
C GLU A 129 3.40 7.94 -3.16
N PHE A 130 2.14 7.54 -3.25
CA PHE A 130 1.17 7.60 -2.15
C PHE A 130 0.50 6.27 -1.92
N TYR A 131 0.15 6.03 -0.65
CA TYR A 131 -0.68 4.89 -0.29
C TYR A 131 -1.86 5.32 0.58
N GLN A 132 -2.88 4.50 0.60
CA GLN A 132 -3.93 4.51 1.60
C GLN A 132 -4.48 3.10 1.78
N GLY A 133 -5.00 2.83 2.94
CA GLY A 133 -5.55 1.50 3.23
C GLY A 133 -5.43 1.12 4.69
N ASP A 134 -5.57 -0.16 4.92
CA ASP A 134 -5.46 -0.83 6.21
C ASP A 134 -4.92 -2.25 6.00
N SER A 135 -5.01 -3.12 7.01
CA SER A 135 -4.57 -4.52 6.90
C SER A 135 -5.43 -5.40 5.97
N ASN A 136 -6.50 -4.89 5.38
CA ASN A 136 -7.38 -5.65 4.49
C ASN A 136 -7.32 -5.18 3.04
N VAL A 137 -7.14 -3.89 2.82
CA VAL A 137 -7.11 -3.25 1.51
C VAL A 137 -5.96 -2.26 1.45
N LEU A 138 -5.16 -2.34 0.41
CA LEU A 138 -4.07 -1.41 0.13
C LEU A 138 -4.25 -0.80 -1.25
N GLN A 139 -4.17 0.52 -1.34
CA GLN A 139 -4.17 1.27 -2.59
C GLN A 139 -2.85 2.02 -2.74
N LEU A 140 -2.23 1.92 -3.91
CA LEU A 140 -1.01 2.66 -4.27
C LEU A 140 -1.30 3.56 -5.46
N ALA A 141 -0.91 4.82 -5.38
CA ALA A 141 -1.15 5.82 -6.41
C ALA A 141 0.12 6.56 -6.82
N PRO A 142 0.22 7.00 -8.09
CA PRO A 142 1.28 7.91 -8.53
C PRO A 142 1.07 9.32 -7.95
N GLU A 143 2.03 10.20 -8.22
CA GLU A 143 2.07 11.58 -7.73
C GLU A 143 0.77 12.36 -7.98
N ASP A 144 0.17 12.20 -9.16
CA ASP A 144 -1.04 12.92 -9.56
C ASP A 144 -2.33 12.38 -8.94
N LYS A 145 -2.30 11.20 -8.31
CA LYS A 145 -3.44 10.52 -7.67
C LYS A 145 -4.68 10.34 -8.58
N LYS A 146 -4.49 10.37 -9.90
CA LYS A 146 -5.58 10.20 -10.88
C LYS A 146 -5.88 8.75 -11.20
N SER A 147 -5.07 7.84 -10.71
CA SER A 147 -5.23 6.40 -10.82
C SER A 147 -4.67 5.72 -9.58
N PHE A 148 -5.03 4.46 -9.36
CA PHE A 148 -4.41 3.63 -8.32
C PHE A 148 -4.52 2.15 -8.67
N ILE A 149 -3.61 1.37 -8.13
CA ILE A 149 -3.71 -0.08 -8.07
C ILE A 149 -4.23 -0.47 -6.69
N GLN A 150 -5.18 -1.39 -6.64
CA GLN A 150 -5.76 -1.87 -5.38
C GLN A 150 -5.44 -3.32 -5.15
N PHE A 151 -5.06 -3.63 -3.93
CA PHE A 151 -4.74 -4.96 -3.45
C PHE A 151 -5.67 -5.37 -2.32
N LYS A 152 -5.79 -6.70 -2.16
CA LYS A 152 -6.46 -7.35 -1.02
C LYS A 152 -5.69 -8.60 -0.61
N HIS A 153 -5.98 -9.15 0.56
CA HIS A 153 -5.62 -10.51 0.91
C HIS A 153 -6.63 -11.52 0.33
N ASN A 154 -6.20 -12.76 0.13
CA ASN A 154 -7.05 -13.89 -0.28
C ASN A 154 -7.65 -14.59 0.93
#